data_73b82180d477c65e8567ab9d687d0701
#
_entry.id   73b82180d477c65e8567ab9d687d0701
#
_cell.length_a   1.000
_cell.length_b   1.000
_cell.length_c   1.000
_cell.angle_alpha   90.00
_cell.angle_beta   90.00
_cell.angle_gamma   90.00
#
_symmetry.space_group_name_H-M   'P 1'
#
loop_
_entity.id
_entity.type
_entity.pdbx_description
1 polymer ?
#
loop_
_entity_poly.entity_id
_entity_poly.type
_entity_poly.pdbx_seq_one_letter_code
_entity_poly.pdbx_strand_id
1 'polypeptide(L)'
;MSSTAPSTAAEVTSAETVQQVALEAASPFEMRVDQGKEVPEIDVRSALKTGDLGFLHSFTTGSAVDGPGIRLVAWTTACMFRCQYCHNPDTWTLSNGIPVTIDRARDEIRKYATGLIAMRGGFTLSGGEPLMQARFAAKLFAAAKTMRVHTAIETNGYYGNHLSDDELATIDLVILDMKAYSAEQHQRVANMDNAEVLDFCRRLSTLRRPMWFRYVLVPGLTDDPDEIGRVAGFAASLGVVERAEILPFHQMGKYKWDRLGIDYRLKDTDPPSAESVASAINIFRSAGLSAH
;
A
#
# COMPACT_ATOMS: atom_id res chain seq x y z
N MET A 1 40.04 -34.65 30.41
CA MET A 1 40.40 -34.25 29.06
C MET A 1 39.21 -33.48 28.51
N SER A 2 39.39 -32.19 28.47
CA SER A 2 38.39 -31.19 28.09
C SER A 2 38.32 -31.12 26.56
N SER A 3 37.15 -31.18 25.98
CA SER A 3 36.91 -30.89 24.56
C SER A 3 35.96 -29.69 24.47
N THR A 4 36.56 -28.55 24.22
CA THR A 4 35.88 -27.31 23.90
C THR A 4 35.39 -27.33 22.44
N ALA A 5 34.10 -27.20 22.26
CA ALA A 5 33.49 -26.88 20.95
C ALA A 5 33.69 -25.38 20.65
N PRO A 6 33.98 -24.97 19.41
CA PRO A 6 34.07 -23.57 19.07
C PRO A 6 32.69 -22.99 18.82
N SER A 7 32.37 -21.93 19.54
CA SER A 7 31.30 -20.99 19.23
C SER A 7 31.78 -20.10 18.09
N THR A 8 31.12 -20.16 16.95
CA THR A 8 31.17 -19.09 15.95
C THR A 8 29.73 -18.84 15.45
N ALA A 9 28.98 -18.10 16.24
CA ALA A 9 27.87 -17.33 15.68
C ALA A 9 28.51 -16.10 15.04
N ALA A 10 28.62 -16.12 13.71
CA ALA A 10 28.95 -14.94 12.93
C ALA A 10 27.76 -14.00 13.03
N GLU A 11 27.93 -12.88 13.74
CA GLU A 11 27.07 -11.71 13.62
C GLU A 11 27.19 -11.20 12.20
N VAL A 12 26.24 -11.61 11.35
CA VAL A 12 26.03 -10.99 10.04
C VAL A 12 25.44 -9.62 10.31
N THR A 13 26.22 -8.58 10.12
CA THR A 13 25.78 -7.19 10.24
C THR A 13 24.64 -6.94 9.28
N SER A 14 23.45 -6.70 9.82
CA SER A 14 22.16 -6.67 9.15
C SER A 14 22.02 -5.64 8.01
N ALA A 15 22.91 -4.64 7.95
CA ALA A 15 22.85 -3.57 6.95
C ALA A 15 23.32 -3.99 5.55
N GLU A 16 24.43 -4.73 5.45
CA GLU A 16 24.98 -5.14 4.15
C GLU A 16 24.13 -6.22 3.47
N THR A 17 23.56 -7.16 4.23
CA THR A 17 22.71 -8.22 3.68
C THR A 17 21.37 -7.67 3.19
N VAL A 18 20.79 -6.70 3.90
CA VAL A 18 19.56 -6.00 3.48
C VAL A 18 19.81 -5.18 2.21
N GLN A 19 20.97 -4.57 2.10
CA GLN A 19 21.38 -3.76 0.95
C GLN A 19 21.57 -4.60 -0.32
N GLN A 20 22.15 -5.78 -0.20
CA GLN A 20 22.39 -6.70 -1.33
C GLN A 20 21.11 -7.37 -1.83
N VAL A 21 20.21 -7.75 -0.92
CA VAL A 21 18.90 -8.33 -1.23
C VAL A 21 17.97 -7.31 -1.93
N ALA A 22 18.03 -6.04 -1.55
CA ALA A 22 17.29 -4.97 -2.23
C ALA A 22 17.86 -4.67 -3.65
N LEU A 23 19.15 -4.96 -3.92
CA LEU A 23 19.82 -4.66 -5.19
C LEU A 23 19.39 -5.53 -6.38
N GLU A 24 18.96 -6.76 -6.15
CA GLU A 24 18.71 -7.75 -7.21
C GLU A 24 17.26 -7.83 -7.72
N ALA A 25 16.30 -7.16 -7.07
CA ALA A 25 14.87 -7.33 -7.35
C ALA A 25 14.17 -6.06 -7.84
N ALA A 26 14.87 -4.98 -8.12
CA ALA A 26 14.24 -3.78 -8.62
C ALA A 26 13.81 -3.95 -10.08
N SER A 27 12.53 -3.69 -10.37
CA SER A 27 12.06 -3.45 -11.72
C SER A 27 12.91 -2.32 -12.35
N PRO A 28 13.22 -2.35 -13.66
CA PRO A 28 13.94 -1.26 -14.33
C PRO A 28 13.22 0.09 -14.21
N PHE A 29 11.95 0.10 -13.79
CA PHE A 29 11.14 1.31 -13.53
C PHE A 29 11.11 1.71 -12.05
N GLU A 30 11.66 0.91 -11.14
CA GLU A 30 11.79 1.26 -9.74
C GLU A 30 13.06 2.07 -9.52
N MET A 31 12.89 3.36 -9.25
CA MET A 31 14.01 4.20 -8.81
C MET A 31 14.24 3.96 -7.32
N ARG A 32 15.42 3.51 -6.98
CA ARG A 32 15.84 3.43 -5.59
C ARG A 32 16.04 4.83 -5.03
N VAL A 33 15.63 5.01 -3.79
CA VAL A 33 16.01 6.20 -3.04
C VAL A 33 17.53 6.17 -2.93
N ASP A 34 18.20 7.15 -3.56
CA ASP A 34 19.65 7.27 -3.51
C ASP A 34 20.12 7.37 -2.06
N GLN A 35 20.85 6.37 -1.59
CA GLN A 35 21.37 6.29 -0.22
C GLN A 35 22.60 7.18 0.00
N GLY A 36 23.15 7.76 -1.08
CA GLY A 36 24.41 8.49 -1.05
C GLY A 36 24.37 9.87 -0.40
N LYS A 37 23.20 10.33 0.06
CA LYS A 37 23.12 11.57 0.84
C LYS A 37 22.85 11.23 2.29
N GLU A 38 23.79 11.54 3.15
CA GLU A 38 23.67 11.40 4.60
C GLU A 38 22.32 11.95 5.08
N VAL A 39 21.59 11.13 5.84
CA VAL A 39 20.47 11.63 6.64
C VAL A 39 21.09 12.62 7.61
N PRO A 40 20.70 13.88 7.62
CA PRO A 40 21.23 14.86 8.57
C PRO A 40 21.17 14.26 9.97
N GLU A 41 22.10 14.67 10.84
CA GLU A 41 22.09 14.30 12.26
C GLU A 41 20.81 14.88 12.90
N ILE A 42 19.70 14.13 12.79
CA ILE A 42 18.39 14.50 13.32
C ILE A 42 18.02 13.52 14.43
N ASP A 43 17.31 13.99 15.41
CA ASP A 43 16.65 13.09 16.34
C ASP A 43 15.56 12.31 15.58
N VAL A 44 15.94 11.12 15.12
CA VAL A 44 15.11 10.20 14.34
C VAL A 44 13.76 9.96 15.01
N ARG A 45 13.75 9.81 16.34
CA ARG A 45 12.53 9.54 17.10
C ARG A 45 11.56 10.73 17.08
N SER A 46 12.08 11.91 17.24
CA SER A 46 11.31 13.16 17.15
C SER A 46 10.82 13.39 15.73
N ALA A 47 11.69 13.22 14.73
CA ALA A 47 11.35 13.42 13.33
C ALA A 47 10.28 12.43 12.81
N LEU A 48 10.29 11.19 13.26
CA LEU A 48 9.20 10.23 12.98
C LEU A 48 7.88 10.68 13.62
N LYS A 49 7.93 11.15 14.87
CA LYS A 49 6.74 11.60 15.59
C LYS A 49 6.10 12.83 14.95
N THR A 50 6.92 13.73 14.42
CA THR A 50 6.45 14.95 13.73
C THR A 50 6.13 14.75 12.26
N GLY A 51 6.57 13.63 11.67
CA GLY A 51 6.46 13.35 10.23
C GLY A 51 7.50 14.08 9.38
N ASP A 52 8.60 14.55 9.98
CA ASP A 52 9.73 15.13 9.23
C ASP A 52 10.64 14.05 8.63
N LEU A 53 10.47 12.82 9.08
CA LEU A 53 11.12 11.63 8.56
C LEU A 53 10.07 10.55 8.32
N GLY A 54 10.19 9.84 7.20
CA GLY A 54 9.45 8.63 6.91
C GLY A 54 10.38 7.52 6.41
N PHE A 55 9.85 6.32 6.29
CA PHE A 55 10.55 5.16 5.74
C PHE A 55 9.88 4.75 4.44
N LEU A 56 10.62 4.83 3.35
CA LEU A 56 10.16 4.45 2.02
C LEU A 56 10.92 3.22 1.53
N HIS A 57 10.22 2.33 0.87
CA HIS A 57 10.81 1.20 0.15
C HIS A 57 11.44 1.68 -1.16
N SER A 58 10.66 2.39 -1.98
CA SER A 58 11.06 2.82 -3.33
C SER A 58 10.14 3.90 -3.88
N PHE A 59 10.51 4.43 -5.03
CA PHE A 59 9.63 5.22 -5.92
C PHE A 59 9.47 4.49 -7.24
N THR A 60 8.26 4.53 -7.82
CA THR A 60 7.97 4.06 -9.17
C THR A 60 7.46 5.22 -10.00
N THR A 61 8.06 5.43 -11.17
CA THR A 61 7.63 6.44 -12.13
C THR A 61 6.85 5.81 -13.27
N GLY A 62 5.83 6.52 -13.76
CA GLY A 62 5.10 6.10 -14.94
C GLY A 62 4.05 4.99 -14.69
N SER A 63 3.62 4.77 -13.46
CA SER A 63 2.53 3.83 -13.20
C SER A 63 1.21 4.33 -13.78
N ALA A 64 0.48 3.44 -14.45
CA ALA A 64 -0.85 3.69 -15.01
C ALA A 64 -1.98 2.98 -14.25
N VAL A 65 -1.64 2.28 -13.16
CA VAL A 65 -2.60 1.46 -12.39
C VAL A 65 -2.83 1.96 -10.96
N ASP A 66 -2.03 2.90 -10.48
CA ASP A 66 -2.10 3.37 -9.09
C ASP A 66 -2.86 4.72 -8.96
N GLY A 67 -3.91 4.88 -9.74
CA GLY A 67 -4.76 6.06 -9.76
C GLY A 67 -4.92 6.65 -11.18
N PRO A 68 -5.65 7.78 -11.33
CA PRO A 68 -5.92 8.36 -12.64
C PRO A 68 -4.68 8.94 -13.30
N GLY A 69 -4.55 8.71 -14.61
CA GLY A 69 -3.42 9.20 -15.42
C GLY A 69 -2.10 8.51 -15.07
N ILE A 70 -0.99 9.19 -15.32
CA ILE A 70 0.35 8.64 -15.04
C ILE A 70 0.77 9.06 -13.64
N ARG A 71 1.22 8.10 -12.83
CA ARG A 71 1.54 8.33 -11.42
C ARG A 71 3.03 8.26 -11.12
N LEU A 72 3.48 9.14 -10.25
CA LEU A 72 4.65 8.90 -9.41
C LEU A 72 4.13 8.23 -8.14
N VAL A 73 4.58 7.01 -7.86
CA VAL A 73 4.19 6.26 -6.66
C VAL A 73 5.35 6.21 -5.68
N ALA A 74 5.12 6.60 -4.43
CA ALA A 74 6.04 6.33 -3.34
C ALA A 74 5.51 5.14 -2.52
N TRP A 75 6.37 4.16 -2.28
CA TRP A 75 6.05 2.94 -1.54
C TRP A 75 6.58 3.06 -0.11
N THR A 76 5.69 3.12 0.86
CA THR A 76 6.07 3.14 2.28
C THR A 76 6.38 1.74 2.80
N THR A 77 7.09 1.67 3.92
CA THR A 77 7.22 0.45 4.73
C THR A 77 6.39 0.56 6.00
N ALA A 78 6.28 -0.52 6.71
CA ALA A 78 5.38 -0.85 7.80
C ALA A 78 3.96 -1.19 7.32
N CYS A 79 3.46 -2.34 7.77
CA CYS A 79 2.06 -2.75 7.63
C CYS A 79 1.72 -3.69 8.78
N MET A 80 0.56 -3.50 9.43
CA MET A 80 0.10 -4.41 10.46
C MET A 80 -0.66 -5.61 9.92
N PHE A 81 -1.23 -5.50 8.71
CA PHE A 81 -1.93 -6.62 8.09
C PHE A 81 -0.95 -7.72 7.69
N ARG A 82 -1.44 -8.95 7.69
CA ARG A 82 -0.72 -10.15 7.22
C ARG A 82 -1.56 -10.84 6.16
N CYS A 83 -1.90 -10.06 5.11
CA CYS A 83 -2.70 -10.57 4.01
C CYS A 83 -2.04 -11.79 3.38
N GLN A 84 -2.79 -12.89 3.22
CA GLN A 84 -2.24 -14.14 2.72
C GLN A 84 -1.71 -14.03 1.27
N TYR A 85 -2.23 -13.06 0.50
CA TYR A 85 -1.83 -12.78 -0.89
C TYR A 85 -0.93 -11.54 -1.03
N CYS A 86 -0.26 -11.09 0.04
CA CYS A 86 0.54 -9.88 -0.04
C CYS A 86 1.63 -9.98 -1.10
N HIS A 87 1.67 -9.02 -2.02
CA HIS A 87 2.72 -8.94 -3.04
C HIS A 87 4.03 -8.34 -2.50
N ASN A 88 3.94 -7.60 -1.39
CA ASN A 88 5.06 -6.86 -0.83
C ASN A 88 5.29 -7.20 0.66
N PRO A 89 5.49 -8.48 1.04
CA PRO A 89 5.74 -8.85 2.44
C PRO A 89 7.03 -8.22 2.97
N ASP A 90 7.95 -7.84 2.10
CA ASP A 90 9.17 -7.08 2.38
C ASP A 90 8.90 -5.68 2.93
N THR A 91 7.70 -5.12 2.72
CA THR A 91 7.31 -3.83 3.31
C THR A 91 6.66 -3.93 4.69
N TRP A 92 6.47 -5.11 5.25
CA TRP A 92 5.78 -5.25 6.55
C TRP A 92 6.49 -4.60 7.72
N THR A 93 7.81 -4.57 7.68
CA THR A 93 8.64 -4.03 8.77
C THR A 93 9.15 -2.65 8.41
N LEU A 94 9.01 -1.70 9.34
CA LEU A 94 9.42 -0.30 9.12
C LEU A 94 10.90 -0.19 8.73
N SER A 95 11.77 -0.93 9.42
CA SER A 95 13.22 -0.92 9.20
C SER A 95 13.67 -1.50 7.85
N ASN A 96 12.78 -2.12 7.09
CA ASN A 96 13.07 -2.55 5.71
C ASN A 96 13.05 -1.38 4.73
N GLY A 97 12.59 -0.21 5.17
CA GLY A 97 12.60 1.01 4.38
C GLY A 97 13.86 1.83 4.59
N ILE A 98 14.07 2.77 3.69
CA ILE A 98 15.13 3.76 3.73
C ILE A 98 14.57 5.01 4.41
N PRO A 99 15.26 5.59 5.41
CA PRO A 99 14.83 6.83 6.02
C PRO A 99 14.93 7.98 5.02
N VAL A 100 13.83 8.71 4.85
CA VAL A 100 13.72 9.83 3.90
C VAL A 100 13.12 11.02 4.62
N THR A 101 13.82 12.16 4.57
CA THR A 101 13.28 13.41 5.12
C THR A 101 12.13 13.92 4.25
N ILE A 102 11.23 14.67 4.86
CA ILE A 102 10.10 15.27 4.14
C ILE A 102 10.57 16.19 3.00
N ASP A 103 11.66 16.93 3.19
CA ASP A 103 12.22 17.80 2.17
C ASP A 103 12.74 17.01 0.96
N ARG A 104 13.43 15.91 1.19
CA ARG A 104 13.90 15.04 0.11
C ARG A 104 12.75 14.41 -0.66
N ALA A 105 11.74 13.90 0.03
CA ALA A 105 10.57 13.31 -0.61
C ALA A 105 9.77 14.36 -1.41
N ARG A 106 9.64 15.58 -0.86
CA ARG A 106 9.05 16.73 -1.56
C ARG A 106 9.83 17.09 -2.82
N ASP A 107 11.16 17.12 -2.75
CA ASP A 107 12.01 17.43 -3.90
C ASP A 107 11.89 16.35 -4.98
N GLU A 108 11.70 15.10 -4.61
CA GLU A 108 11.43 14.01 -5.57
C GLU A 108 10.11 14.26 -6.32
N ILE A 109 9.02 14.57 -5.61
CA ILE A 109 7.75 14.92 -6.24
C ILE A 109 7.90 16.11 -7.19
N ARG A 110 8.66 17.16 -6.78
CA ARG A 110 8.88 18.37 -7.56
C ARG A 110 9.53 18.10 -8.92
N LYS A 111 10.45 17.14 -9.00
CA LYS A 111 11.13 16.77 -10.27
C LYS A 111 10.12 16.35 -11.36
N TYR A 112 9.04 15.71 -10.96
CA TYR A 112 8.05 15.16 -11.90
C TYR A 112 6.80 16.02 -12.02
N ALA A 113 6.58 17.01 -11.14
CA ALA A 113 5.32 17.74 -11.00
C ALA A 113 4.80 18.28 -12.34
N THR A 114 5.63 18.97 -13.13
CA THR A 114 5.22 19.53 -14.43
C THR A 114 4.77 18.44 -15.40
N GLY A 115 5.51 17.34 -15.51
CA GLY A 115 5.15 16.22 -16.38
C GLY A 115 3.87 15.52 -15.94
N LEU A 116 3.72 15.30 -14.63
CA LEU A 116 2.50 14.68 -14.07
C LEU A 116 1.26 15.52 -14.36
N ILE A 117 1.33 16.83 -14.17
CA ILE A 117 0.22 17.76 -14.48
C ILE A 117 -0.12 17.71 -15.97
N ALA A 118 0.90 17.79 -16.85
CA ALA A 118 0.70 17.76 -18.30
C ALA A 118 0.05 16.46 -18.78
N MET A 119 0.36 15.33 -18.14
CA MET A 119 -0.20 14.01 -18.44
C MET A 119 -1.51 13.71 -17.67
N ARG A 120 -2.11 14.70 -17.00
CA ARG A 120 -3.29 14.52 -16.13
C ARG A 120 -3.11 13.41 -15.10
N GLY A 121 -1.88 13.24 -14.64
CA GLY A 121 -1.48 12.27 -13.64
C GLY A 121 -1.31 12.89 -12.26
N GLY A 122 -0.51 12.25 -11.41
CA GLY A 122 -0.31 12.76 -10.06
C GLY A 122 0.65 11.93 -9.20
N PHE A 123 0.63 12.21 -7.93
CA PHE A 123 1.38 11.51 -6.90
C PHE A 123 0.47 10.52 -6.17
N THR A 124 0.95 9.29 -5.99
CA THR A 124 0.29 8.26 -5.16
C THR A 124 1.22 7.83 -4.05
N LEU A 125 0.69 7.73 -2.85
CA LEU A 125 1.38 7.11 -1.72
C LEU A 125 0.76 5.73 -1.47
N SER A 126 1.57 4.70 -1.55
CA SER A 126 1.20 3.30 -1.37
C SER A 126 2.27 2.57 -0.54
N GLY A 127 2.38 1.25 -0.62
CA GLY A 127 3.46 0.46 -0.01
C GLY A 127 2.99 -0.63 0.91
N GLY A 128 3.45 -0.63 2.16
CA GLY A 128 2.88 -1.45 3.22
C GLY A 128 1.51 -0.89 3.61
N GLU A 129 1.49 -0.01 4.60
CA GLU A 129 0.32 0.81 4.94
C GLU A 129 0.78 2.26 5.19
N PRO A 130 0.49 3.20 4.28
CA PRO A 130 0.94 4.59 4.42
C PRO A 130 0.50 5.26 5.72
N LEU A 131 -0.68 4.91 6.23
CA LEU A 131 -1.24 5.53 7.44
C LEU A 131 -0.60 5.04 8.74
N MET A 132 0.28 4.05 8.71
CA MET A 132 1.22 3.79 9.81
C MET A 132 2.22 4.94 9.98
N GLN A 133 2.43 5.72 8.92
CA GLN A 133 3.27 6.91 8.87
C GLN A 133 2.41 8.16 8.58
N ALA A 134 1.22 8.28 9.19
CA ALA A 134 0.19 9.26 8.84
C ALA A 134 0.68 10.71 8.84
N ARG A 135 1.55 11.11 9.79
CA ARG A 135 2.11 12.47 9.84
C ARG A 135 3.02 12.78 8.65
N PHE A 136 3.84 11.81 8.25
CA PHE A 136 4.67 11.94 7.07
C PHE A 136 3.81 11.98 5.79
N ALA A 137 2.82 11.09 5.69
CA ALA A 137 1.87 11.06 4.60
C ALA A 137 1.14 12.40 4.42
N ALA A 138 0.59 12.96 5.51
CA ALA A 138 -0.10 14.26 5.51
C ALA A 138 0.80 15.40 4.97
N LYS A 139 2.06 15.45 5.43
CA LYS A 139 3.01 16.46 4.94
C LYS A 139 3.35 16.29 3.46
N LEU A 140 3.46 15.04 2.96
CA LEU A 140 3.69 14.77 1.54
C LEU A 140 2.51 15.23 0.69
N PHE A 141 1.28 14.93 1.10
CA PHE A 141 0.09 15.36 0.38
C PHE A 141 -0.04 16.88 0.38
N ALA A 142 0.15 17.54 1.53
CA ALA A 142 0.16 19.00 1.59
C ALA A 142 1.21 19.59 0.63
N ALA A 143 2.42 19.03 0.59
CA ALA A 143 3.47 19.48 -0.33
C ALA A 143 3.07 19.28 -1.80
N ALA A 144 2.52 18.12 -2.17
CA ALA A 144 2.04 17.84 -3.53
C ALA A 144 0.94 18.83 -3.95
N LYS A 145 0.02 19.17 -3.04
CA LYS A 145 -1.04 20.18 -3.29
C LYS A 145 -0.47 21.56 -3.56
N THR A 146 0.59 21.99 -2.86
CA THR A 146 1.24 23.29 -3.17
C THR A 146 1.82 23.33 -4.59
N MET A 147 2.16 22.17 -5.14
CA MET A 147 2.64 22.00 -6.53
C MET A 147 1.50 21.80 -7.54
N ARG A 148 0.23 21.82 -7.11
CA ARG A 148 -0.97 21.52 -7.91
C ARG A 148 -0.95 20.12 -8.53
N VAL A 149 -0.28 19.18 -7.91
CA VAL A 149 -0.24 17.77 -8.31
C VAL A 149 -1.44 17.06 -7.70
N HIS A 150 -2.16 16.29 -8.50
CA HIS A 150 -3.25 15.43 -8.02
C HIS A 150 -2.71 14.36 -7.08
N THR A 151 -3.37 14.12 -5.96
CA THR A 151 -2.93 13.24 -4.88
C THR A 151 -3.84 12.03 -4.74
N ALA A 152 -3.25 10.86 -4.56
CA ALA A 152 -3.98 9.64 -4.22
C ALA A 152 -3.25 8.89 -3.10
N ILE A 153 -4.01 8.22 -2.26
CA ILE A 153 -3.50 7.27 -1.28
C ILE A 153 -4.08 5.88 -1.58
N GLU A 154 -3.22 4.88 -1.58
CA GLU A 154 -3.63 3.48 -1.56
C GLU A 154 -3.43 2.95 -0.15
N THR A 155 -4.50 2.50 0.49
CA THR A 155 -4.51 2.16 1.91
C THR A 155 -5.48 1.02 2.20
N ASN A 156 -5.19 0.24 3.22
CA ASN A 156 -6.15 -0.70 3.79
C ASN A 156 -7.19 -0.02 4.70
N GLY A 157 -7.04 1.28 4.98
CA GLY A 157 -7.98 2.08 5.73
C GLY A 157 -7.96 1.94 7.24
N TYR A 158 -7.25 0.97 7.81
CA TYR A 158 -7.28 0.67 9.25
C TYR A 158 -6.88 1.86 10.12
N TYR A 159 -5.90 2.65 9.69
CA TYR A 159 -5.47 3.85 10.39
C TYR A 159 -6.03 5.16 9.81
N GLY A 160 -7.16 5.09 9.12
CA GLY A 160 -7.82 6.26 8.54
C GLY A 160 -8.11 7.38 9.55
N ASN A 161 -8.34 7.01 10.81
CA ASN A 161 -8.58 7.96 11.90
C ASN A 161 -7.32 8.71 12.39
N HIS A 162 -6.14 8.36 11.88
CA HIS A 162 -4.90 9.09 12.17
C HIS A 162 -4.77 10.40 11.37
N LEU A 163 -5.60 10.59 10.35
CA LEU A 163 -5.69 11.85 9.60
C LEU A 163 -6.88 12.68 10.08
N SER A 164 -6.66 13.97 10.27
CA SER A 164 -7.74 14.95 10.46
C SER A 164 -8.53 15.16 9.16
N ASP A 165 -9.69 15.81 9.25
CA ASP A 165 -10.49 16.11 8.05
C ASP A 165 -9.78 17.10 7.12
N ASP A 166 -9.00 18.04 7.66
CA ASP A 166 -8.17 18.97 6.89
C ASP A 166 -7.04 18.23 6.16
N GLU A 167 -6.39 17.26 6.81
CA GLU A 167 -5.38 16.42 6.17
C GLU A 167 -6.00 15.55 5.07
N LEU A 168 -7.16 14.94 5.31
CA LEU A 168 -7.93 14.21 4.29
C LEU A 168 -8.34 15.11 3.11
N ALA A 169 -8.56 16.41 3.34
CA ALA A 169 -8.87 17.37 2.28
C ALA A 169 -7.70 17.56 1.29
N THR A 170 -6.49 17.21 1.67
CA THR A 170 -5.32 17.24 0.76
C THR A 170 -5.19 16.01 -0.13
N ILE A 171 -6.05 15.00 0.04
CA ILE A 171 -6.07 13.77 -0.74
C ILE A 171 -7.25 13.84 -1.72
N ASP A 172 -6.97 13.85 -3.02
CA ASP A 172 -8.01 13.94 -4.05
C ASP A 172 -8.72 12.60 -4.28
N LEU A 173 -8.04 11.47 -4.06
CA LEU A 173 -8.57 10.13 -4.25
C LEU A 173 -8.06 9.16 -3.19
N VAL A 174 -8.96 8.41 -2.56
CA VAL A 174 -8.61 7.28 -1.71
C VAL A 174 -8.84 5.97 -2.47
N ILE A 175 -7.80 5.22 -2.73
CA ILE A 175 -7.86 3.86 -3.29
C ILE A 175 -7.84 2.91 -2.10
N LEU A 176 -9.01 2.35 -1.79
CA LEU A 176 -9.19 1.50 -0.62
C LEU A 176 -9.10 0.03 -0.98
N ASP A 177 -8.15 -0.66 -0.37
CA ASP A 177 -7.99 -2.10 -0.47
C ASP A 177 -8.98 -2.81 0.47
N MET A 178 -10.18 -3.12 -0.02
CA MET A 178 -11.17 -3.86 0.77
C MET A 178 -10.85 -5.34 0.78
N LYS A 179 -10.50 -5.86 1.96
CA LYS A 179 -10.07 -7.27 2.10
C LYS A 179 -11.25 -8.23 2.29
N ALA A 180 -12.26 -7.82 3.03
CA ALA A 180 -13.55 -8.48 3.21
C ALA A 180 -14.51 -7.55 3.95
N TYR A 181 -15.82 -7.82 3.87
CA TYR A 181 -16.85 -7.11 4.63
C TYR A 181 -17.13 -7.78 5.97
N SER A 182 -17.25 -9.12 6.02
CA SER A 182 -17.44 -9.83 7.28
C SER A 182 -16.15 -9.86 8.10
N ALA A 183 -16.27 -9.65 9.41
CA ALA A 183 -15.13 -9.64 10.32
C ALA A 183 -14.36 -10.97 10.32
N GLU A 184 -15.09 -12.09 10.24
CA GLU A 184 -14.48 -13.43 10.18
C GLU A 184 -13.62 -13.59 8.92
N GLN A 185 -14.16 -13.23 7.76
CA GLN A 185 -13.43 -13.33 6.51
C GLN A 185 -12.25 -12.35 6.48
N HIS A 186 -12.43 -11.15 7.02
CA HIS A 186 -11.34 -10.18 7.10
C HIS A 186 -10.20 -10.68 8.00
N GLN A 187 -10.54 -11.28 9.15
CA GLN A 187 -9.57 -11.93 10.03
C GLN A 187 -8.83 -13.07 9.32
N ARG A 188 -9.55 -13.88 8.55
CA ARG A 188 -8.97 -14.97 7.74
C ARG A 188 -7.99 -14.44 6.68
N VAL A 189 -8.35 -13.37 5.99
CA VAL A 189 -7.56 -12.80 4.88
C VAL A 189 -6.36 -11.98 5.37
N ALA A 190 -6.59 -11.08 6.32
CA ALA A 190 -5.64 -10.03 6.71
C ALA A 190 -5.05 -10.20 8.12
N ASN A 191 -5.55 -11.17 8.89
CA ASN A 191 -5.21 -11.41 10.30
C ASN A 191 -5.52 -10.22 11.23
N MET A 192 -6.53 -9.43 10.87
CA MET A 192 -7.02 -8.27 11.62
C MET A 192 -8.54 -8.17 11.47
N ASP A 193 -9.21 -7.51 12.38
CA ASP A 193 -10.62 -7.13 12.20
C ASP A 193 -10.75 -5.95 11.20
N ASN A 194 -11.98 -5.60 10.85
CA ASN A 194 -12.26 -4.57 9.85
C ASN A 194 -13.12 -3.40 10.36
N ALA A 195 -13.40 -3.32 11.65
CA ALA A 195 -14.26 -2.27 12.18
C ALA A 195 -13.75 -0.87 11.83
N GLU A 196 -12.46 -0.62 12.06
CA GLU A 196 -11.81 0.65 11.74
C GLU A 196 -11.83 0.95 10.23
N VAL A 197 -11.69 -0.08 9.38
CA VAL A 197 -11.76 0.07 7.91
C VAL A 197 -13.15 0.53 7.49
N LEU A 198 -14.19 -0.14 7.99
CA LEU A 198 -15.59 0.21 7.67
C LEU A 198 -15.95 1.61 8.19
N ASP A 199 -15.48 1.99 9.37
CA ASP A 199 -15.71 3.31 9.94
C ASP A 199 -14.98 4.39 9.15
N PHE A 200 -13.77 4.16 8.70
CA PHE A 200 -13.06 5.06 7.79
C PHE A 200 -13.82 5.26 6.47
N CYS A 201 -14.34 4.19 5.86
CA CYS A 201 -15.17 4.29 4.66
C CYS A 201 -16.41 5.17 4.88
N ARG A 202 -17.13 4.97 6.01
CA ARG A 202 -18.30 5.80 6.36
C ARG A 202 -17.92 7.27 6.57
N ARG A 203 -16.77 7.52 7.20
CA ARG A 203 -16.23 8.89 7.36
C ARG A 203 -15.92 9.53 6.00
N LEU A 204 -15.27 8.83 5.09
CA LEU A 204 -15.00 9.31 3.74
C LEU A 204 -16.30 9.62 2.97
N SER A 205 -17.31 8.77 3.11
CA SER A 205 -18.66 9.01 2.56
C SER A 205 -19.28 10.29 3.11
N THR A 206 -19.26 10.48 4.42
CA THR A 206 -19.77 11.70 5.09
C THR A 206 -19.04 12.96 4.61
N LEU A 207 -17.73 12.88 4.43
CA LEU A 207 -16.87 13.97 3.94
C LEU A 207 -16.93 14.12 2.40
N ARG A 208 -17.70 13.29 1.71
CA ARG A 208 -17.81 13.22 0.24
C ARG A 208 -16.45 13.13 -0.45
N ARG A 209 -15.55 12.30 0.08
CA ARG A 209 -14.25 12.04 -0.53
C ARG A 209 -14.36 10.97 -1.60
N PRO A 210 -13.85 11.21 -2.83
CA PRO A 210 -13.85 10.21 -3.89
C PRO A 210 -13.05 8.96 -3.48
N MET A 211 -13.60 7.80 -3.78
CA MET A 211 -12.99 6.52 -3.48
C MET A 211 -12.96 5.61 -4.70
N TRP A 212 -11.89 4.87 -4.85
CA TRP A 212 -11.87 3.63 -5.61
C TRP A 212 -11.78 2.46 -4.65
N PHE A 213 -12.52 1.40 -4.91
CA PHE A 213 -12.40 0.15 -4.17
C PHE A 213 -11.54 -0.83 -4.96
N ARG A 214 -10.60 -1.46 -4.29
CA ARG A 214 -9.84 -2.59 -4.80
C ARG A 214 -10.22 -3.86 -4.05
N TYR A 215 -10.45 -4.93 -4.80
CA TYR A 215 -10.76 -6.24 -4.27
C TYR A 215 -9.94 -7.30 -4.97
N VAL A 216 -9.07 -7.97 -4.24
CA VAL A 216 -8.23 -9.05 -4.78
C VAL A 216 -9.03 -10.35 -4.77
N LEU A 217 -9.27 -10.93 -5.96
CA LEU A 217 -10.00 -12.17 -6.16
C LEU A 217 -9.05 -13.36 -6.11
N VAL A 218 -9.10 -14.14 -5.04
CA VAL A 218 -8.25 -15.31 -4.78
C VAL A 218 -9.11 -16.54 -4.70
N PRO A 219 -8.93 -17.55 -5.56
CA PRO A 219 -9.67 -18.81 -5.51
C PRO A 219 -9.57 -19.51 -4.15
N GLY A 220 -10.71 -19.90 -3.58
CA GLY A 220 -10.82 -20.56 -2.28
C GLY A 220 -10.58 -19.63 -1.07
N LEU A 221 -10.31 -18.35 -1.29
CA LEU A 221 -10.07 -17.40 -0.19
C LEU A 221 -11.03 -16.20 -0.23
N THR A 222 -11.15 -15.50 -1.36
CA THR A 222 -11.97 -14.29 -1.50
C THR A 222 -12.98 -14.37 -2.64
N ASP A 223 -13.24 -15.54 -3.18
CA ASP A 223 -14.11 -15.80 -4.33
C ASP A 223 -15.54 -16.24 -3.96
N ASP A 224 -15.92 -16.19 -2.66
CA ASP A 224 -17.27 -16.45 -2.22
C ASP A 224 -18.23 -15.35 -2.75
N PRO A 225 -19.22 -15.70 -3.60
CA PRO A 225 -20.16 -14.73 -4.18
C PRO A 225 -20.97 -13.94 -3.15
N ASP A 226 -21.31 -14.55 -2.01
CA ASP A 226 -22.08 -13.90 -0.95
C ASP A 226 -21.23 -12.83 -0.25
N GLU A 227 -19.95 -13.11 -0.01
CA GLU A 227 -19.03 -12.14 0.57
C GLU A 227 -18.74 -10.99 -0.42
N ILE A 228 -18.52 -11.30 -1.70
CA ILE A 228 -18.38 -10.30 -2.75
C ILE A 228 -19.63 -9.41 -2.83
N GLY A 229 -20.83 -10.02 -2.73
CA GLY A 229 -22.10 -9.30 -2.68
C GLY A 229 -22.19 -8.33 -1.48
N ARG A 230 -21.73 -8.75 -0.30
CA ARG A 230 -21.67 -7.88 0.89
C ARG A 230 -20.71 -6.70 0.70
N VAL A 231 -19.52 -6.96 0.16
CA VAL A 231 -18.55 -5.89 -0.17
C VAL A 231 -19.14 -4.91 -1.19
N ALA A 232 -19.73 -5.40 -2.27
CA ALA A 232 -20.32 -4.57 -3.32
C ALA A 232 -21.49 -3.73 -2.80
N GLY A 233 -22.38 -4.33 -1.99
CA GLY A 233 -23.50 -3.63 -1.37
C GLY A 233 -23.06 -2.54 -0.41
N PHE A 234 -22.03 -2.81 0.41
CA PHE A 234 -21.43 -1.81 1.27
C PHE A 234 -20.80 -0.68 0.47
N ALA A 235 -19.98 -0.97 -0.53
CA ALA A 235 -19.37 0.03 -1.40
C ALA A 235 -20.41 0.94 -2.07
N ALA A 236 -21.49 0.36 -2.60
CA ALA A 236 -22.59 1.10 -3.21
C ALA A 236 -23.31 2.02 -2.20
N SER A 237 -23.47 1.57 -0.96
CA SER A 237 -24.14 2.34 0.10
C SER A 237 -23.39 3.63 0.49
N LEU A 238 -22.10 3.71 0.21
CA LEU A 238 -21.26 4.88 0.54
C LEU A 238 -21.53 6.08 -0.37
N GLY A 239 -21.98 5.87 -1.61
CA GLY A 239 -22.34 6.93 -2.56
C GLY A 239 -21.18 7.82 -3.05
N VAL A 240 -19.95 7.45 -2.75
CA VAL A 240 -18.70 8.16 -3.15
C VAL A 240 -17.69 7.25 -3.84
N VAL A 241 -18.05 5.98 -4.05
CA VAL A 241 -17.21 5.03 -4.77
C VAL A 241 -17.40 5.23 -6.26
N GLU A 242 -16.40 5.80 -6.92
CA GLU A 242 -16.41 6.10 -8.35
C GLU A 242 -16.07 4.86 -9.20
N ARG A 243 -15.31 3.92 -8.62
CA ARG A 243 -14.77 2.77 -9.33
C ARG A 243 -14.54 1.60 -8.37
N ALA A 244 -14.83 0.38 -8.84
CA ALA A 244 -14.42 -0.87 -8.20
C ALA A 244 -13.47 -1.63 -9.14
N GLU A 245 -12.31 -1.99 -8.66
CA GLU A 245 -11.28 -2.74 -9.39
C GLU A 245 -11.19 -4.14 -8.80
N ILE A 246 -11.54 -5.15 -9.59
CA ILE A 246 -11.40 -6.55 -9.22
C ILE A 246 -10.05 -7.02 -9.75
N LEU A 247 -9.11 -7.25 -8.81
CA LEU A 247 -7.74 -7.62 -9.12
C LEU A 247 -7.59 -9.14 -9.08
N PRO A 248 -7.38 -9.79 -10.23
CA PRO A 248 -7.12 -11.23 -10.23
C PRO A 248 -5.82 -11.54 -9.49
N PHE A 249 -5.89 -12.51 -8.57
CA PHE A 249 -4.72 -13.01 -7.88
C PHE A 249 -3.67 -13.55 -8.87
N HIS A 250 -2.38 -13.35 -8.57
CA HIS A 250 -1.26 -13.88 -9.32
C HIS A 250 -0.04 -14.13 -8.43
N GLN A 251 0.86 -14.99 -8.86
CA GLN A 251 2.01 -15.47 -8.10
C GLN A 251 3.26 -14.56 -8.15
N MET A 252 3.18 -13.35 -8.73
CA MET A 252 4.37 -12.50 -8.93
C MET A 252 5.09 -12.10 -7.63
N GLY A 253 4.39 -12.09 -6.49
CA GLY A 253 5.00 -11.79 -5.18
C GLY A 253 5.68 -12.99 -4.49
N LYS A 254 5.48 -14.23 -4.97
CA LYS A 254 5.92 -15.47 -4.31
C LYS A 254 7.41 -15.48 -3.94
N TYR A 255 8.26 -15.03 -4.85
CA TYR A 255 9.71 -15.00 -4.62
C TYR A 255 10.12 -14.15 -3.41
N LYS A 256 9.33 -13.13 -3.05
CA LYS A 256 9.61 -12.29 -1.88
C LYS A 256 9.36 -13.05 -0.57
N TRP A 257 8.31 -13.89 -0.54
CA TRP A 257 8.04 -14.76 0.61
C TRP A 257 9.16 -15.78 0.80
N ASP A 258 9.60 -16.42 -0.30
CA ASP A 258 10.70 -17.36 -0.27
C ASP A 258 11.99 -16.71 0.25
N ARG A 259 12.31 -15.50 -0.22
CA ARG A 259 13.49 -14.73 0.22
C ARG A 259 13.45 -14.34 1.70
N LEU A 260 12.27 -14.07 2.22
CA LEU A 260 12.07 -13.74 3.63
C LEU A 260 11.99 -14.97 4.53
N GLY A 261 11.99 -16.18 3.97
CA GLY A 261 11.81 -17.42 4.72
C GLY A 261 10.43 -17.54 5.35
N ILE A 262 9.41 -16.88 4.80
CA ILE A 262 8.04 -16.90 5.29
C ILE A 262 7.24 -17.92 4.48
N ASP A 263 6.52 -18.82 5.17
CA ASP A 263 5.66 -19.79 4.48
C ASP A 263 4.53 -19.08 3.73
N TYR A 264 4.50 -19.26 2.41
CA TYR A 264 3.47 -18.68 1.54
C TYR A 264 2.32 -19.65 1.37
N ARG A 265 1.24 -19.43 2.09
CA ARG A 265 0.06 -20.31 2.12
C ARG A 265 -0.60 -20.50 0.75
N LEU A 266 -0.46 -19.54 -0.15
CA LEU A 266 -1.04 -19.56 -1.50
C LEU A 266 -0.07 -20.02 -2.58
N LYS A 267 1.05 -20.64 -2.22
CA LYS A 267 2.12 -21.07 -3.16
C LYS A 267 1.65 -21.98 -4.30
N ASP A 268 0.58 -22.72 -4.07
CA ASP A 268 -0.01 -23.69 -5.00
C ASP A 268 -1.40 -23.25 -5.50
N THR A 269 -1.79 -21.98 -5.24
CA THR A 269 -3.07 -21.43 -5.68
C THR A 269 -2.92 -20.85 -7.08
N ASP A 270 -3.72 -21.34 -8.01
CA ASP A 270 -3.80 -20.80 -9.37
C ASP A 270 -4.50 -19.44 -9.41
N PRO A 271 -4.22 -18.61 -10.42
CA PRO A 271 -5.03 -17.43 -10.70
C PRO A 271 -6.50 -17.80 -10.94
N PRO A 272 -7.45 -16.89 -10.61
CA PRO A 272 -8.87 -17.11 -10.89
C PRO A 272 -9.13 -17.23 -12.40
N SER A 273 -10.13 -18.03 -12.78
CA SER A 273 -10.55 -18.13 -14.17
C SER A 273 -11.16 -16.82 -14.67
N ALA A 274 -11.16 -16.61 -15.97
CA ALA A 274 -11.81 -15.45 -16.58
C ALA A 274 -13.30 -15.36 -16.24
N GLU A 275 -13.98 -16.52 -16.11
CA GLU A 275 -15.38 -16.60 -15.71
C GLU A 275 -15.56 -16.15 -14.24
N SER A 276 -14.68 -16.58 -13.34
CA SER A 276 -14.72 -16.15 -11.94
C SER A 276 -14.53 -14.64 -11.80
N VAL A 277 -13.59 -14.07 -12.56
CA VAL A 277 -13.36 -12.62 -12.60
C VAL A 277 -14.59 -11.89 -13.15
N ALA A 278 -15.15 -12.35 -14.27
CA ALA A 278 -16.33 -11.77 -14.86
C ALA A 278 -17.54 -11.85 -13.92
N SER A 279 -17.70 -12.97 -13.19
CA SER A 279 -18.75 -13.14 -12.19
C SER A 279 -18.61 -12.13 -11.05
N ALA A 280 -17.42 -11.97 -10.48
CA ALA A 280 -17.16 -10.99 -9.43
C ALA A 280 -17.45 -9.56 -9.91
N ILE A 281 -16.96 -9.17 -11.10
CA ILE A 281 -17.26 -7.87 -11.72
C ILE A 281 -18.77 -7.65 -11.85
N ASN A 282 -19.51 -8.66 -12.30
CA ASN A 282 -20.96 -8.56 -12.47
C ASN A 282 -21.71 -8.37 -11.14
N ILE A 283 -21.23 -8.95 -10.02
CA ILE A 283 -21.79 -8.72 -8.70
C ILE A 283 -21.66 -7.24 -8.33
N PHE A 284 -20.48 -6.64 -8.49
CA PHE A 284 -20.28 -5.21 -8.24
C PHE A 284 -21.14 -4.32 -9.15
N ARG A 285 -21.24 -4.66 -10.44
CA ARG A 285 -22.10 -3.94 -11.39
C ARG A 285 -23.58 -4.04 -11.01
N SER A 286 -24.03 -5.19 -10.56
CA SER A 286 -25.41 -5.41 -10.10
C SER A 286 -25.76 -4.59 -8.87
N ALA A 287 -24.76 -4.24 -8.05
CA ALA A 287 -24.90 -3.30 -6.93
C ALA A 287 -24.90 -1.82 -7.37
N GLY A 288 -24.77 -1.52 -8.67
CA GLY A 288 -24.77 -0.16 -9.21
C GLY A 288 -23.42 0.51 -9.33
N LEU A 289 -22.33 -0.23 -9.18
CA LEU A 289 -20.96 0.30 -9.22
C LEU A 289 -20.35 0.18 -10.64
N SER A 290 -19.47 1.15 -11.00
CA SER A 290 -18.59 1.01 -12.15
C SER A 290 -17.47 0.04 -11.80
N ALA A 291 -17.54 -1.21 -12.28
CA ALA A 291 -16.59 -2.27 -11.97
C ALA A 291 -15.85 -2.78 -13.22
N HIS A 292 -14.56 -3.07 -13.04
CA HIS A 292 -13.63 -3.52 -14.09
C HIS A 292 -12.79 -4.69 -13.65
#